data_1488dffbb46af4049741d53c7be4b039
#
_entry.id   1488dffbb46af4049741d53c7be4b039
#
_cell.length_a   1.000
_cell.length_b   1.000
_cell.length_c   1.000
_cell.angle_alpha   90.00
_cell.angle_beta   90.00
_cell.angle_gamma   90.00
#
_symmetry.space_group_name_H-M   'P 1'
#
loop_
_entity.id
_entity.type
_entity.pdbx_description
1 polymer ?
#
loop_
_entity_poly.entity_id
_entity_poly.type
_entity_poly.pdbx_seq_one_letter_code
_entity_poly.pdbx_strand_id
1 'polypeptide(L)'
;MLNKILLPSFIVLFLLKIGALNFTTFNLFGDEAQYWLWSKDIDFGYFSKPPFLSWIIRVYTEILGSSFVSLKLLPSFVYLLIAWSIYDLLINAGLNKKDSFAGCLIFLFIPAVSFSSFIISTDLFLLLFWTLSLNELIKINGEHSLKNFILLGIFLGLGFLSKYAAIYFVICLFVLILFDKRFRKIFLDNLFGFCLTFLCVFVIIVPNIIWNFNNDWITLQHTSDNANFGNIEIDLIRGLEFLLIQVLMLGPFMVLGGIFGFNKWNYIQKIFLIFSMPIILIVLVEAIIVRANANWAAPALISLFALLYIRINNSFLKIANYMFNFIVCLILFVMIGMSYPSKIFDRISGINDYALKIYSGSSDGVVKNIVVSDRLLFSSLNFELRDKDINFYMPHKEGDEITNHFKIVSPLNKNINENFTLIGSPSDINYLENEYKVLKINSPDQKFTKRKLDVYEVVFE
;
A
#
# COMPACT_ATOMS: atom_id res chain seq x y z
N MET A 1 -9.21 33.49 5.18
CA MET A 1 -8.52 33.13 6.44
C MET A 1 -7.88 31.76 6.33
N LEU A 2 -8.62 30.69 5.98
CA LEU A 2 -8.12 29.30 5.91
C LEU A 2 -6.84 29.17 5.07
N ASN A 3 -6.80 29.71 3.83
CA ASN A 3 -5.65 29.60 2.94
C ASN A 3 -4.33 30.21 3.47
N LYS A 4 -4.40 31.09 4.49
CA LYS A 4 -3.20 31.67 5.10
C LYS A 4 -2.56 30.77 6.15
N ILE A 5 -3.34 29.84 6.74
CA ILE A 5 -2.89 28.94 7.78
C ILE A 5 -2.56 27.52 7.29
N LEU A 6 -3.09 27.11 6.12
CA LEU A 6 -2.89 25.75 5.60
C LEU A 6 -1.42 25.42 5.37
N LEU A 7 -0.68 26.27 4.67
CA LEU A 7 0.74 26.01 4.36
C LEU A 7 1.62 26.04 5.62
N PRO A 8 1.53 27.02 6.53
CA PRO A 8 2.26 26.96 7.82
C PRO A 8 1.93 25.70 8.62
N SER A 9 0.64 25.32 8.70
CA SER A 9 0.23 24.11 9.42
C SER A 9 0.81 22.84 8.78
N PHE A 10 0.85 22.76 7.46
CA PHE A 10 1.48 21.65 6.76
C PHE A 10 2.98 21.56 7.10
N ILE A 11 3.71 22.68 7.05
CA ILE A 11 5.13 22.72 7.39
C ILE A 11 5.35 22.23 8.83
N VAL A 12 4.55 22.73 9.79
CA VAL A 12 4.64 22.32 11.21
C VAL A 12 4.41 20.82 11.35
N LEU A 13 3.33 20.26 10.75
CA LEU A 13 3.05 18.83 10.84
C LEU A 13 4.10 17.98 10.15
N PHE A 14 4.65 18.45 9.03
CA PHE A 14 5.72 17.73 8.34
C PHE A 14 7.01 17.68 9.17
N LEU A 15 7.37 18.78 9.82
CA LEU A 15 8.50 18.82 10.76
C LEU A 15 8.25 17.93 11.99
N LEU A 16 7.03 17.95 12.54
CA LEU A 16 6.64 17.07 13.64
C LEU A 16 6.71 15.59 13.21
N LYS A 17 6.31 15.25 11.97
CA LYS A 17 6.44 13.92 11.44
C LYS A 17 7.90 13.46 11.36
N ILE A 18 8.80 14.31 10.84
CA ILE A 18 10.25 14.01 10.81
C ILE A 18 10.76 13.78 12.23
N GLY A 19 10.39 14.65 13.18
CA GLY A 19 10.70 14.46 14.60
C GLY A 19 10.18 13.13 15.13
N ALA A 20 8.90 12.83 14.91
CA ALA A 20 8.28 11.58 15.35
C ALA A 20 9.02 10.33 14.81
N LEU A 21 9.44 10.34 13.55
CA LEU A 21 10.20 9.23 12.94
C LEU A 21 11.61 9.08 13.53
N ASN A 22 12.22 10.16 14.03
CA ASN A 22 13.55 10.09 14.64
C ASN A 22 13.51 9.67 16.13
N PHE A 23 12.41 9.92 16.83
CA PHE A 23 12.28 9.59 18.26
C PHE A 23 11.57 8.26 18.52
N THR A 24 10.82 7.74 17.55
CA THR A 24 10.09 6.49 17.74
C THR A 24 11.03 5.27 17.86
N THR A 25 10.62 4.31 18.68
CA THR A 25 11.22 2.97 18.77
C THR A 25 10.48 1.92 17.92
N PHE A 26 9.50 2.35 17.12
CA PHE A 26 8.77 1.46 16.23
C PHE A 26 9.65 0.96 15.08
N ASN A 27 9.32 -0.22 14.60
CA ASN A 27 9.99 -0.89 13.49
C ASN A 27 9.13 -0.79 12.21
N LEU A 28 9.64 -1.30 11.08
CA LEU A 28 8.83 -1.48 9.89
C LEU A 28 7.72 -2.52 10.11
N PHE A 29 6.59 -2.36 9.44
CA PHE A 29 5.65 -3.47 9.29
C PHE A 29 6.32 -4.60 8.50
N GLY A 30 5.96 -5.85 8.79
CA GLY A 30 6.50 -7.00 8.08
C GLY A 30 6.34 -6.92 6.55
N ASP A 31 5.21 -6.39 6.06
CA ASP A 31 5.00 -6.16 4.62
C ASP A 31 5.97 -5.08 4.07
N GLU A 32 6.29 -4.02 4.82
CA GLU A 32 7.26 -3.00 4.41
C GLU A 32 8.68 -3.56 4.32
N ALA A 33 9.07 -4.35 5.34
CA ALA A 33 10.34 -5.07 5.35
C ALA A 33 10.42 -6.07 4.18
N GLN A 34 9.29 -6.74 3.85
CA GLN A 34 9.19 -7.64 2.70
C GLN A 34 9.40 -6.89 1.37
N TYR A 35 8.79 -5.71 1.17
CA TYR A 35 9.01 -4.92 -0.05
C TYR A 35 10.44 -4.41 -0.15
N TRP A 36 11.06 -4.04 0.98
CA TRP A 36 12.47 -3.69 1.02
C TRP A 36 13.36 -4.88 0.67
N LEU A 37 13.07 -6.07 1.18
CA LEU A 37 13.84 -7.28 0.88
C LEU A 37 13.69 -7.67 -0.61
N TRP A 38 12.49 -7.60 -1.18
CA TRP A 38 12.28 -7.81 -2.61
C TRP A 38 13.03 -6.80 -3.49
N SER A 39 13.27 -5.59 -2.99
CA SER A 39 14.06 -4.60 -3.72
C SER A 39 15.55 -4.96 -3.84
N LYS A 40 16.04 -5.96 -3.11
CA LYS A 40 17.43 -6.45 -3.21
C LYS A 40 17.62 -7.38 -4.41
N ASP A 41 16.55 -8.08 -4.79
CA ASP A 41 16.53 -8.97 -5.95
C ASP A 41 15.39 -8.51 -6.90
N ILE A 42 15.78 -7.75 -7.94
CA ILE A 42 14.83 -7.10 -8.86
C ILE A 42 14.31 -8.12 -9.86
N ASP A 43 12.97 -8.26 -9.89
CA ASP A 43 12.27 -9.11 -10.85
C ASP A 43 11.04 -8.39 -11.44
N PHE A 44 10.38 -8.98 -12.42
CA PHE A 44 9.19 -8.46 -13.06
C PHE A 44 7.88 -8.86 -12.36
N GLY A 45 7.94 -9.57 -11.25
CA GLY A 45 6.84 -9.95 -10.39
C GLY A 45 7.32 -10.57 -9.09
N TYR A 46 6.44 -10.65 -8.12
CA TYR A 46 6.69 -11.29 -6.84
C TYR A 46 5.47 -12.14 -6.47
N PHE A 47 5.66 -13.08 -5.55
CA PHE A 47 4.62 -14.02 -5.12
C PHE A 47 3.22 -13.39 -4.93
N SER A 48 3.13 -12.21 -4.34
CA SER A 48 1.84 -11.62 -3.95
C SER A 48 1.55 -10.23 -4.54
N LYS A 49 2.50 -9.63 -5.28
CA LYS A 49 2.38 -8.25 -5.77
C LYS A 49 3.12 -8.04 -7.10
N PRO A 50 2.64 -7.08 -7.92
CA PRO A 50 3.40 -6.56 -9.05
C PRO A 50 4.68 -5.83 -8.60
N PRO A 51 5.64 -5.57 -9.50
CA PRO A 51 7.02 -5.26 -9.14
C PRO A 51 7.31 -3.78 -8.84
N PHE A 52 6.47 -2.84 -9.25
CA PHE A 52 6.81 -1.41 -9.32
C PHE A 52 7.29 -0.82 -8.00
N LEU A 53 6.64 -1.18 -6.88
CA LEU A 53 7.04 -0.69 -5.55
C LEU A 53 8.48 -1.10 -5.21
N SER A 54 8.85 -2.35 -5.46
CA SER A 54 10.20 -2.88 -5.18
C SER A 54 11.25 -2.21 -6.06
N TRP A 55 10.96 -1.90 -7.32
CA TRP A 55 11.85 -1.15 -8.20
C TRP A 55 12.13 0.26 -7.66
N ILE A 56 11.08 0.94 -7.19
CA ILE A 56 11.24 2.28 -6.63
C ILE A 56 11.99 2.24 -5.30
N ILE A 57 11.72 1.26 -4.42
CA ILE A 57 12.47 1.11 -3.18
C ILE A 57 13.95 0.87 -3.46
N ARG A 58 14.30 0.08 -4.49
CA ARG A 58 15.70 -0.13 -4.92
C ARG A 58 16.38 1.18 -5.25
N VAL A 59 15.83 1.93 -6.21
CA VAL A 59 16.40 3.21 -6.63
C VAL A 59 16.48 4.21 -5.46
N TYR A 60 15.41 4.28 -4.67
CA TYR A 60 15.33 5.17 -3.53
C TYR A 60 16.40 4.87 -2.47
N THR A 61 16.58 3.58 -2.13
CA THR A 61 17.54 3.17 -1.10
C THR A 61 18.99 3.24 -1.57
N GLU A 62 19.27 3.16 -2.86
CA GLU A 62 20.59 3.42 -3.42
C GLU A 62 21.01 4.88 -3.29
N ILE A 63 20.05 5.82 -3.35
CA ILE A 63 20.31 7.26 -3.26
C ILE A 63 20.31 7.75 -1.80
N LEU A 64 19.31 7.32 -1.01
CA LEU A 64 19.02 7.87 0.33
C LEU A 64 19.30 6.89 1.48
N GLY A 65 19.79 5.68 1.17
CA GLY A 65 20.08 4.64 2.14
C GLY A 65 18.86 3.91 2.66
N SER A 66 19.08 2.82 3.40
CA SER A 66 18.06 1.91 3.94
C SER A 66 17.79 2.11 5.43
N SER A 67 17.96 3.33 5.97
CA SER A 67 17.59 3.59 7.36
C SER A 67 16.07 3.56 7.53
N PHE A 68 15.59 3.26 8.76
CA PHE A 68 14.16 3.30 9.10
C PHE A 68 13.52 4.65 8.70
N VAL A 69 14.16 5.76 9.09
CA VAL A 69 13.66 7.12 8.79
C VAL A 69 13.59 7.37 7.29
N SER A 70 14.65 7.00 6.55
CA SER A 70 14.69 7.15 5.09
C SER A 70 13.50 6.41 4.46
N LEU A 71 13.32 5.14 4.74
CA LEU A 71 12.22 4.34 4.20
C LEU A 71 10.85 4.91 4.57
N LYS A 72 10.64 5.33 5.82
CA LYS A 72 9.38 5.92 6.28
C LYS A 72 9.07 7.30 5.68
N LEU A 73 10.05 7.98 5.07
CA LEU A 73 9.83 9.23 4.34
C LEU A 73 9.37 9.01 2.89
N LEU A 74 9.67 7.85 2.27
CA LEU A 74 9.23 7.54 0.91
C LEU A 74 7.72 7.75 0.68
N PRO A 75 6.81 7.21 1.54
CA PRO A 75 5.38 7.47 1.40
C PRO A 75 5.04 8.95 1.41
N SER A 76 5.72 9.75 2.24
CA SER A 76 5.46 11.19 2.33
C SER A 76 5.79 11.90 1.02
N PHE A 77 6.91 11.57 0.38
CA PHE A 77 7.27 12.14 -0.93
C PHE A 77 6.25 11.75 -2.01
N VAL A 78 5.79 10.50 -2.03
CA VAL A 78 4.79 10.06 -3.00
C VAL A 78 3.45 10.79 -2.78
N TYR A 79 3.01 10.99 -1.51
CA TYR A 79 1.80 11.75 -1.23
C TYR A 79 1.91 13.23 -1.60
N LEU A 80 3.10 13.84 -1.57
CA LEU A 80 3.31 15.18 -2.13
C LEU A 80 3.10 15.20 -3.65
N LEU A 81 3.57 14.17 -4.37
CA LEU A 81 3.32 14.04 -5.81
C LEU A 81 1.83 13.82 -6.11
N ILE A 82 1.14 13.01 -5.30
CA ILE A 82 -0.32 12.83 -5.42
C ILE A 82 -1.05 14.15 -5.16
N ALA A 83 -0.68 14.90 -4.13
CA ALA A 83 -1.27 16.20 -3.82
C ALA A 83 -1.05 17.23 -4.96
N TRP A 84 0.13 17.22 -5.56
CA TRP A 84 0.40 18.02 -6.76
C TRP A 84 -0.51 17.61 -7.93
N SER A 85 -0.66 16.31 -8.16
CA SER A 85 -1.56 15.78 -9.19
C SER A 85 -3.04 16.12 -8.90
N ILE A 86 -3.44 16.19 -7.62
CA ILE A 86 -4.78 16.67 -7.20
C ILE A 86 -4.93 18.17 -7.46
N TYR A 87 -3.87 18.98 -7.26
CA TYR A 87 -3.92 20.37 -7.65
C TYR A 87 -4.29 20.52 -9.13
N ASP A 88 -3.60 19.78 -10.03
CA ASP A 88 -3.91 19.79 -11.47
C ASP A 88 -5.33 19.26 -11.74
N LEU A 89 -5.75 18.22 -11.02
CA LEU A 89 -7.08 17.64 -11.13
C LEU A 89 -8.18 18.66 -10.82
N LEU A 90 -8.00 19.46 -9.78
CA LEU A 90 -8.94 20.50 -9.37
C LEU A 90 -8.93 21.70 -10.35
N ILE A 91 -7.77 22.07 -10.91
CA ILE A 91 -7.68 23.06 -11.99
C ILE A 91 -8.46 22.56 -13.22
N ASN A 92 -8.23 21.32 -13.65
CA ASN A 92 -8.92 20.72 -14.79
C ASN A 92 -10.44 20.57 -14.52
N ALA A 93 -10.84 20.49 -13.26
CA ALA A 93 -12.24 20.50 -12.83
C ALA A 93 -12.87 21.91 -12.78
N GLY A 94 -12.11 22.95 -13.12
CA GLY A 94 -12.58 24.34 -13.24
C GLY A 94 -12.42 25.19 -11.98
N LEU A 95 -11.67 24.74 -10.97
CA LEU A 95 -11.34 25.59 -9.83
C LEU A 95 -10.20 26.56 -10.17
N ASN A 96 -10.21 27.73 -9.52
CA ASN A 96 -9.10 28.65 -9.61
C ASN A 96 -7.84 28.12 -8.87
N LYS A 97 -6.67 28.65 -9.21
CA LYS A 97 -5.37 28.25 -8.66
C LYS A 97 -5.32 28.25 -7.13
N LYS A 98 -5.96 29.25 -6.50
CA LYS A 98 -5.94 29.43 -5.05
C LYS A 98 -6.76 28.35 -4.33
N ASP A 99 -7.94 28.03 -4.83
CA ASP A 99 -8.80 27.00 -4.25
C ASP A 99 -8.25 25.60 -4.55
N SER A 100 -7.65 25.39 -5.74
CA SER A 100 -6.96 24.13 -6.07
C SER A 100 -5.75 23.90 -5.17
N PHE A 101 -4.97 24.95 -4.88
CA PHE A 101 -3.85 24.83 -3.93
C PHE A 101 -4.32 24.54 -2.50
N ALA A 102 -5.41 25.17 -2.06
CA ALA A 102 -6.02 24.83 -0.78
C ALA A 102 -6.52 23.38 -0.75
N GLY A 103 -7.11 22.91 -1.84
CA GLY A 103 -7.58 21.52 -1.97
C GLY A 103 -6.44 20.51 -1.86
N CYS A 104 -5.31 20.73 -2.54
CA CYS A 104 -4.17 19.83 -2.44
C CYS A 104 -3.56 19.80 -1.02
N LEU A 105 -3.52 20.93 -0.31
CA LEU A 105 -3.08 20.94 1.08
C LEU A 105 -4.08 20.23 2.01
N ILE A 106 -5.39 20.45 1.84
CA ILE A 106 -6.43 19.76 2.63
C ILE A 106 -6.37 18.25 2.40
N PHE A 107 -6.06 17.80 1.18
CA PHE A 107 -5.86 16.37 0.90
C PHE A 107 -4.76 15.75 1.77
N LEU A 108 -3.65 16.46 1.97
CA LEU A 108 -2.55 15.97 2.81
C LEU A 108 -2.93 15.84 4.30
N PHE A 109 -4.00 16.50 4.73
CA PHE A 109 -4.49 16.43 6.11
C PHE A 109 -5.58 15.38 6.32
N ILE A 110 -6.19 14.80 5.27
CA ILE A 110 -7.24 13.80 5.52
C ILE A 110 -6.66 12.60 6.30
N PRO A 111 -7.45 11.99 7.22
CA PRO A 111 -6.94 10.89 8.07
C PRO A 111 -6.34 9.73 7.29
N ALA A 112 -6.92 9.38 6.15
CA ALA A 112 -6.39 8.34 5.26
C ALA A 112 -4.95 8.63 4.83
N VAL A 113 -4.66 9.85 4.36
CA VAL A 113 -3.33 10.25 3.89
C VAL A 113 -2.37 10.38 5.06
N SER A 114 -2.81 10.98 6.17
CA SER A 114 -1.99 11.14 7.37
C SER A 114 -1.46 9.81 7.88
N PHE A 115 -2.32 8.80 7.97
CA PHE A 115 -1.95 7.45 8.39
C PHE A 115 -1.10 6.74 7.33
N SER A 116 -1.57 6.69 6.07
CA SER A 116 -0.90 5.96 4.99
C SER A 116 0.46 6.56 4.62
N SER A 117 0.68 7.85 4.93
CA SER A 117 1.98 8.48 4.70
C SER A 117 3.11 7.97 5.61
N PHE A 118 2.81 7.12 6.60
CA PHE A 118 3.79 6.38 7.41
C PHE A 118 4.00 4.93 6.93
N ILE A 119 3.27 4.47 5.91
CA ILE A 119 3.25 3.07 5.52
C ILE A 119 3.68 2.92 4.06
N ILE A 120 4.73 2.14 3.83
CA ILE A 120 5.13 1.74 2.48
C ILE A 120 4.16 0.66 2.02
N SER A 121 3.40 0.96 0.97
CA SER A 121 2.44 0.02 0.39
C SER A 121 2.32 0.18 -1.12
N THR A 122 1.81 -0.81 -1.80
CA THR A 122 1.51 -0.75 -3.23
C THR A 122 0.43 0.27 -3.57
N ASP A 123 -0.38 0.67 -2.60
CA ASP A 123 -1.41 1.70 -2.77
C ASP A 123 -0.81 3.08 -3.08
N LEU A 124 0.41 3.39 -2.62
CA LEU A 124 1.08 4.66 -2.87
C LEU A 124 1.14 5.00 -4.36
N PHE A 125 1.72 4.09 -5.15
CA PHE A 125 1.90 4.30 -6.58
C PHE A 125 0.62 4.04 -7.37
N LEU A 126 -0.24 3.13 -6.91
CA LEU A 126 -1.58 3.00 -7.47
C LEU A 126 -2.33 4.33 -7.41
N LEU A 127 -2.36 5.02 -6.26
CA LEU A 127 -3.06 6.30 -6.10
C LEU A 127 -2.41 7.42 -6.92
N LEU A 128 -1.09 7.44 -7.03
CA LEU A 128 -0.39 8.40 -7.88
C LEU A 128 -0.80 8.23 -9.35
N PHE A 129 -0.67 7.01 -9.88
CA PHE A 129 -0.99 6.74 -11.27
C PHE A 129 -2.50 6.81 -11.56
N TRP A 130 -3.34 6.48 -10.58
CA TRP A 130 -4.78 6.71 -10.65
C TRP A 130 -5.11 8.20 -10.84
N THR A 131 -4.50 9.06 -10.02
CA THR A 131 -4.73 10.51 -10.09
C THR A 131 -4.24 11.09 -11.41
N LEU A 132 -3.05 10.67 -11.87
CA LEU A 132 -2.50 11.08 -13.17
C LEU A 132 -3.37 10.58 -14.33
N SER A 133 -3.83 9.33 -14.30
CA SER A 133 -4.74 8.77 -15.31
C SER A 133 -6.07 9.51 -15.36
N LEU A 134 -6.62 9.88 -14.20
CA LEU A 134 -7.86 10.64 -14.12
C LEU A 134 -7.68 12.07 -14.68
N ASN A 135 -6.53 12.71 -14.46
CA ASN A 135 -6.18 13.97 -15.06
C ASN A 135 -6.17 13.89 -16.60
N GLU A 136 -5.51 12.87 -17.16
CA GLU A 136 -5.46 12.71 -18.62
C GLU A 136 -6.84 12.39 -19.20
N LEU A 137 -7.65 11.59 -18.51
CA LEU A 137 -9.03 11.31 -18.92
C LEU A 137 -9.89 12.57 -18.98
N ILE A 138 -9.74 13.47 -17.99
CA ILE A 138 -10.46 14.75 -18.00
C ILE A 138 -9.97 15.67 -19.13
N LYS A 139 -8.67 15.70 -19.42
CA LYS A 139 -8.13 16.45 -20.57
C LYS A 139 -8.65 15.91 -21.89
N ILE A 140 -8.72 14.58 -22.07
CA ILE A 140 -9.29 13.94 -23.26
C ILE A 140 -10.75 14.35 -23.46
N ASN A 141 -11.51 14.60 -22.40
CA ASN A 141 -12.88 15.10 -22.53
C ASN A 141 -12.98 16.53 -23.13
N GLY A 142 -11.91 17.32 -23.05
CA GLY A 142 -11.83 18.68 -23.62
C GLY A 142 -11.01 18.74 -24.90
N GLU A 143 -9.84 18.10 -24.91
CA GLU A 143 -8.87 18.12 -26.00
C GLU A 143 -8.47 16.67 -26.37
N HIS A 144 -8.72 16.27 -27.62
CA HIS A 144 -8.45 14.91 -28.11
C HIS A 144 -6.99 14.74 -28.58
N SER A 145 -6.01 15.21 -27.79
CA SER A 145 -4.59 15.11 -28.10
C SER A 145 -4.10 13.68 -27.98
N LEU A 146 -3.38 13.14 -28.97
CA LEU A 146 -2.74 11.82 -28.91
C LEU A 146 -1.80 11.68 -27.69
N LYS A 147 -1.15 12.79 -27.28
CA LYS A 147 -0.32 12.83 -26.08
C LYS A 147 -1.11 12.39 -24.84
N ASN A 148 -2.36 12.86 -24.67
CA ASN A 148 -3.17 12.54 -23.49
C ASN A 148 -3.56 11.06 -23.49
N PHE A 149 -3.83 10.46 -24.66
CA PHE A 149 -4.10 9.01 -24.78
C PHE A 149 -2.88 8.16 -24.44
N ILE A 150 -1.68 8.56 -24.93
CA ILE A 150 -0.42 7.88 -24.61
C ILE A 150 -0.14 7.96 -23.12
N LEU A 151 -0.24 9.17 -22.52
CA LEU A 151 0.01 9.35 -21.08
C LEU A 151 -1.00 8.59 -20.22
N LEU A 152 -2.29 8.56 -20.62
CA LEU A 152 -3.30 7.75 -19.96
C LEU A 152 -2.88 6.25 -19.96
N GLY A 153 -2.41 5.74 -21.11
CA GLY A 153 -1.94 4.37 -21.21
C GLY A 153 -0.71 4.08 -20.37
N ILE A 154 0.26 4.99 -20.38
CA ILE A 154 1.48 4.87 -19.56
C ILE A 154 1.12 4.83 -18.07
N PHE A 155 0.31 5.79 -17.59
CA PHE A 155 -0.05 5.84 -16.18
C PHE A 155 -0.90 4.65 -15.74
N LEU A 156 -1.84 4.17 -16.58
CA LEU A 156 -2.59 2.96 -16.28
C LEU A 156 -1.69 1.72 -16.25
N GLY A 157 -0.77 1.55 -17.19
CA GLY A 157 0.20 0.45 -17.21
C GLY A 157 1.06 0.43 -15.94
N LEU A 158 1.61 1.58 -15.54
CA LEU A 158 2.36 1.73 -14.29
C LEU A 158 1.49 1.51 -13.06
N GLY A 159 0.21 1.91 -13.11
CA GLY A 159 -0.78 1.60 -12.09
C GLY A 159 -0.98 0.09 -11.91
N PHE A 160 -1.10 -0.67 -12.99
CA PHE A 160 -1.17 -2.15 -12.95
C PHE A 160 0.10 -2.77 -12.39
N LEU A 161 1.28 -2.28 -12.78
CA LEU A 161 2.56 -2.74 -12.19
C LEU A 161 2.72 -2.35 -10.73
N SER A 162 1.93 -1.40 -10.22
CA SER A 162 1.89 -1.04 -8.80
C SER A 162 0.95 -1.93 -8.00
N LYS A 163 -0.28 -2.14 -8.50
CA LYS A 163 -1.29 -3.00 -7.86
C LYS A 163 -2.36 -3.36 -8.88
N TYR A 164 -2.75 -4.64 -8.94
CA TYR A 164 -3.79 -5.10 -9.88
C TYR A 164 -5.17 -4.46 -9.65
N ALA A 165 -5.41 -3.83 -8.51
CA ALA A 165 -6.59 -2.99 -8.27
C ALA A 165 -6.72 -1.80 -9.25
N ALA A 166 -5.70 -1.49 -10.07
CA ALA A 166 -5.82 -0.59 -11.22
C ALA A 166 -6.93 -1.01 -12.20
N ILE A 167 -7.35 -2.28 -12.20
CA ILE A 167 -8.50 -2.78 -12.98
C ILE A 167 -9.79 -2.01 -12.67
N TYR A 168 -9.93 -1.45 -11.47
CA TYR A 168 -11.09 -0.61 -11.14
C TYR A 168 -11.20 0.62 -12.03
N PHE A 169 -10.06 1.15 -12.54
CA PHE A 169 -10.10 2.27 -13.49
C PHE A 169 -10.77 1.84 -14.80
N VAL A 170 -10.43 0.66 -15.29
CA VAL A 170 -11.03 0.11 -16.53
C VAL A 170 -12.52 -0.15 -16.32
N ILE A 171 -12.93 -0.68 -15.16
CA ILE A 171 -14.34 -0.88 -14.80
C ILE A 171 -15.08 0.47 -14.80
N CYS A 172 -14.53 1.49 -14.14
CA CYS A 172 -15.14 2.83 -14.10
C CYS A 172 -15.20 3.47 -15.50
N LEU A 173 -14.16 3.30 -16.32
CA LEU A 173 -14.14 3.76 -17.71
C LEU A 173 -15.24 3.08 -18.53
N PHE A 174 -15.41 1.78 -18.37
CA PHE A 174 -16.48 1.02 -19.01
C PHE A 174 -17.87 1.51 -18.58
N VAL A 175 -18.08 1.73 -17.28
CA VAL A 175 -19.32 2.33 -16.75
C VAL A 175 -19.56 3.72 -17.36
N LEU A 176 -18.51 4.55 -17.47
CA LEU A 176 -18.62 5.88 -18.08
C LEU A 176 -19.04 5.78 -19.55
N ILE A 177 -18.45 4.89 -20.35
CA ILE A 177 -18.82 4.66 -21.76
C ILE A 177 -20.27 4.16 -21.88
N LEU A 178 -20.72 3.27 -21.00
CA LEU A 178 -22.05 2.69 -21.05
C LEU A 178 -23.16 3.71 -20.69
N PHE A 179 -22.95 4.50 -19.65
CA PHE A 179 -24.01 5.33 -19.07
C PHE A 179 -23.94 6.82 -19.45
N ASP A 180 -22.81 7.30 -19.97
CA ASP A 180 -22.68 8.69 -20.41
C ASP A 180 -22.61 8.80 -21.94
N LYS A 181 -23.67 9.33 -22.55
CA LYS A 181 -23.77 9.50 -24.01
C LYS A 181 -22.68 10.41 -24.59
N ARG A 182 -22.29 11.47 -23.85
CA ARG A 182 -21.25 12.41 -24.27
C ARG A 182 -19.90 11.71 -24.34
N PHE A 183 -19.52 10.99 -23.29
CA PHE A 183 -18.25 10.29 -23.25
C PHE A 183 -18.21 9.12 -24.25
N ARG A 184 -19.33 8.40 -24.40
CA ARG A 184 -19.46 7.37 -25.44
C ARG A 184 -19.15 7.91 -26.83
N LYS A 185 -19.66 9.12 -27.17
CA LYS A 185 -19.34 9.76 -28.44
C LYS A 185 -17.85 10.06 -28.54
N ILE A 186 -17.24 10.66 -27.50
CA ILE A 186 -15.80 10.91 -27.46
C ILE A 186 -15.01 9.60 -27.68
N PHE A 187 -15.41 8.51 -27.04
CA PHE A 187 -14.77 7.20 -27.20
C PHE A 187 -14.84 6.71 -28.65
N LEU A 188 -16.03 6.75 -29.26
CA LEU A 188 -16.23 6.29 -30.64
C LEU A 188 -15.53 7.18 -31.67
N ASP A 189 -15.53 8.48 -31.48
CA ASP A 189 -14.88 9.44 -32.39
C ASP A 189 -13.33 9.37 -32.26
N ASN A 190 -12.78 8.81 -31.19
CA ASN A 190 -11.33 8.72 -30.91
C ASN A 190 -10.85 7.28 -30.68
N LEU A 191 -11.42 6.30 -31.35
CA LEU A 191 -11.06 4.88 -31.18
C LEU A 191 -9.57 4.62 -31.35
N PHE A 192 -8.90 5.27 -32.32
CA PHE A 192 -7.46 5.16 -32.51
C PHE A 192 -6.67 5.58 -31.25
N GLY A 193 -7.06 6.71 -30.63
CA GLY A 193 -6.44 7.18 -29.39
C GLY A 193 -6.60 6.18 -28.23
N PHE A 194 -7.80 5.62 -28.06
CA PHE A 194 -8.03 4.59 -27.05
C PHE A 194 -7.31 3.26 -27.36
N CYS A 195 -7.24 2.85 -28.63
CA CYS A 195 -6.41 1.71 -29.03
C CYS A 195 -4.93 1.93 -28.67
N LEU A 196 -4.42 3.16 -28.88
CA LEU A 196 -3.06 3.52 -28.50
C LEU A 196 -2.88 3.49 -26.96
N THR A 197 -3.90 3.95 -26.20
CA THR A 197 -3.92 3.82 -24.73
C THR A 197 -3.76 2.35 -24.32
N PHE A 198 -4.60 1.45 -24.85
CA PHE A 198 -4.54 0.02 -24.52
C PHE A 198 -3.22 -0.61 -24.96
N LEU A 199 -2.66 -0.22 -26.11
CA LEU A 199 -1.36 -0.70 -26.56
C LEU A 199 -0.25 -0.28 -25.58
N CYS A 200 -0.24 0.97 -25.09
CA CYS A 200 0.72 1.43 -24.09
C CYS A 200 0.59 0.63 -22.78
N VAL A 201 -0.65 0.42 -22.28
CA VAL A 201 -0.89 -0.44 -21.11
C VAL A 201 -0.29 -1.82 -21.35
N PHE A 202 -0.63 -2.46 -22.47
CA PHE A 202 -0.19 -3.81 -22.79
C PHE A 202 1.33 -3.93 -22.83
N VAL A 203 2.02 -3.02 -23.55
CA VAL A 203 3.49 -3.03 -23.65
C VAL A 203 4.14 -2.91 -22.26
N ILE A 204 3.59 -2.08 -21.37
CA ILE A 204 4.14 -1.88 -20.03
C ILE A 204 3.93 -3.11 -19.14
N ILE A 205 2.78 -3.78 -19.23
CA ILE A 205 2.48 -4.92 -18.34
C ILE A 205 3.00 -6.27 -18.86
N VAL A 206 3.37 -6.37 -20.16
CA VAL A 206 3.84 -7.62 -20.78
C VAL A 206 4.96 -8.32 -19.99
N PRO A 207 6.03 -7.64 -19.51
CA PRO A 207 7.06 -8.31 -18.72
C PRO A 207 6.52 -9.00 -17.47
N ASN A 208 5.55 -8.36 -16.79
CA ASN A 208 4.90 -8.94 -15.62
C ASN A 208 3.97 -10.11 -15.98
N ILE A 209 3.30 -10.05 -17.14
CA ILE A 209 2.49 -11.16 -17.64
C ILE A 209 3.39 -12.37 -17.94
N ILE A 210 4.53 -12.16 -18.60
CA ILE A 210 5.51 -13.23 -18.91
C ILE A 210 6.06 -13.81 -17.61
N TRP A 211 6.39 -12.98 -16.63
CA TRP A 211 6.84 -13.45 -15.34
C TRP A 211 5.80 -14.33 -14.65
N ASN A 212 4.53 -13.90 -14.61
CA ASN A 212 3.43 -14.68 -14.03
C ASN A 212 3.24 -16.02 -14.76
N PHE A 213 3.33 -16.01 -16.10
CA PHE A 213 3.22 -17.22 -16.91
C PHE A 213 4.33 -18.23 -16.56
N ASN A 214 5.57 -17.77 -16.39
CA ASN A 214 6.72 -18.61 -16.05
C ASN A 214 6.70 -19.07 -14.58
N ASN A 215 5.86 -18.46 -13.72
CA ASN A 215 5.70 -18.78 -12.30
C ASN A 215 4.27 -19.27 -11.99
N ASP A 216 3.65 -20.03 -12.89
CA ASP A 216 2.36 -20.69 -12.70
C ASP A 216 1.22 -19.77 -12.21
N TRP A 217 1.25 -18.49 -12.62
CA TRP A 217 0.25 -17.48 -12.24
C TRP A 217 0.12 -17.25 -10.73
N ILE A 218 1.16 -17.52 -9.97
CA ILE A 218 1.18 -17.56 -8.50
C ILE A 218 0.66 -16.25 -7.87
N THR A 219 0.94 -15.07 -8.48
CA THR A 219 0.45 -13.78 -7.95
C THR A 219 -1.07 -13.65 -8.11
N LEU A 220 -1.63 -14.15 -9.22
CA LEU A 220 -3.08 -14.10 -9.44
C LEU A 220 -3.80 -15.12 -8.56
N GLN A 221 -3.25 -16.33 -8.38
CA GLN A 221 -3.77 -17.33 -7.45
C GLN A 221 -3.82 -16.77 -6.04
N HIS A 222 -2.71 -16.21 -5.53
CA HIS A 222 -2.68 -15.57 -4.22
C HIS A 222 -3.69 -14.41 -4.08
N THR A 223 -3.92 -13.65 -5.16
CA THR A 223 -4.93 -12.56 -5.16
C THR A 223 -6.34 -13.13 -5.05
N SER A 224 -6.63 -14.21 -5.76
CA SER A 224 -7.91 -14.94 -5.69
C SER A 224 -8.16 -15.53 -4.30
N ASP A 225 -7.14 -16.16 -3.70
CA ASP A 225 -7.23 -16.77 -2.37
C ASP A 225 -7.50 -15.73 -1.28
N ASN A 226 -6.91 -14.54 -1.41
CA ASN A 226 -7.18 -13.43 -0.48
C ASN A 226 -8.62 -12.91 -0.56
N ALA A 227 -9.30 -13.06 -1.69
CA ALA A 227 -10.72 -12.73 -1.83
C ALA A 227 -11.62 -13.70 -1.07
N ASN A 228 -11.12 -14.92 -0.74
CA ASN A 228 -11.73 -15.93 0.16
C ASN A 228 -13.22 -16.23 -0.12
N PHE A 229 -13.62 -16.28 -1.38
CA PHE A 229 -15.02 -16.57 -1.77
C PHE A 229 -15.51 -17.97 -1.38
N GLY A 230 -14.63 -18.85 -0.89
CA GLY A 230 -15.02 -20.18 -0.38
C GLY A 230 -15.81 -20.17 0.93
N ASN A 231 -15.73 -19.08 1.71
CA ASN A 231 -16.39 -18.93 3.01
C ASN A 231 -17.31 -17.70 3.00
N ILE A 232 -18.46 -17.82 2.36
CA ILE A 232 -19.48 -16.75 2.30
C ILE A 232 -20.24 -16.72 3.61
N GLU A 233 -20.17 -15.62 4.33
CA GLU A 233 -20.94 -15.33 5.53
C GLU A 233 -21.47 -13.90 5.46
N ILE A 234 -22.79 -13.75 5.26
CA ILE A 234 -23.40 -12.44 5.12
C ILE A 234 -23.44 -11.73 6.46
N ASP A 235 -22.74 -10.58 6.55
CA ASP A 235 -22.70 -9.74 7.74
C ASP A 235 -22.85 -8.26 7.35
N LEU A 236 -24.02 -7.70 7.60
CA LEU A 236 -24.33 -6.30 7.31
C LEU A 236 -23.56 -5.32 8.22
N ILE A 237 -23.14 -5.77 9.41
CA ILE A 237 -22.40 -4.93 10.35
C ILE A 237 -21.01 -4.63 9.76
N ARG A 238 -20.33 -5.64 9.19
CA ARG A 238 -19.06 -5.44 8.47
C ARG A 238 -19.18 -4.42 7.32
N GLY A 239 -20.29 -4.46 6.58
CA GLY A 239 -20.58 -3.48 5.53
C GLY A 239 -20.78 -2.05 6.09
N LEU A 240 -21.47 -1.92 7.21
CA LEU A 240 -21.65 -0.62 7.87
C LEU A 240 -20.33 -0.08 8.43
N GLU A 241 -19.53 -0.92 9.08
CA GLU A 241 -18.19 -0.57 9.55
C GLU A 241 -17.30 -0.09 8.41
N PHE A 242 -17.31 -0.80 7.27
CA PHE A 242 -16.58 -0.38 6.08
C PHE A 242 -16.98 1.04 5.63
N LEU A 243 -18.29 1.35 5.54
CA LEU A 243 -18.77 2.67 5.14
C LEU A 243 -18.39 3.75 6.15
N LEU A 244 -18.51 3.47 7.45
CA LEU A 244 -18.10 4.39 8.52
C LEU A 244 -16.61 4.71 8.44
N ILE A 245 -15.77 3.71 8.18
CA ILE A 245 -14.34 3.91 8.00
C ILE A 245 -14.05 4.79 6.77
N GLN A 246 -14.76 4.61 5.64
CA GLN A 246 -14.58 5.49 4.47
C GLN A 246 -14.91 6.96 4.81
N VAL A 247 -15.97 7.20 5.59
CA VAL A 247 -16.32 8.56 6.08
C VAL A 247 -15.21 9.13 6.97
N LEU A 248 -14.68 8.33 7.89
CA LEU A 248 -13.58 8.76 8.78
C LEU A 248 -12.28 9.02 8.00
N MET A 249 -11.98 8.22 6.99
CA MET A 249 -10.80 8.36 6.13
C MET A 249 -10.77 9.69 5.36
N LEU A 250 -11.93 10.19 4.92
CA LEU A 250 -12.08 11.47 4.21
C LEU A 250 -12.25 12.67 5.15
N GLY A 251 -12.70 12.41 6.36
CA GLY A 251 -13.13 13.43 7.31
C GLY A 251 -14.64 13.65 7.27
N PRO A 252 -15.34 13.47 8.42
CA PRO A 252 -16.80 13.46 8.48
C PRO A 252 -17.41 14.80 8.05
N PHE A 253 -16.79 15.93 8.36
CA PHE A 253 -17.28 17.25 7.97
C PHE A 253 -17.16 17.52 6.47
N MET A 254 -16.18 16.90 5.78
CA MET A 254 -16.07 16.96 4.32
C MET A 254 -17.21 16.17 3.67
N VAL A 255 -17.49 14.98 4.17
CA VAL A 255 -18.57 14.13 3.65
C VAL A 255 -19.92 14.83 3.85
N LEU A 256 -20.20 15.33 5.05
CA LEU A 256 -21.42 16.10 5.32
C LEU A 256 -21.54 17.33 4.41
N GLY A 257 -20.47 18.15 4.33
CA GLY A 257 -20.48 19.36 3.52
C GLY A 257 -20.64 19.12 2.02
N GLY A 258 -20.06 18.02 1.52
CA GLY A 258 -20.16 17.64 0.11
C GLY A 258 -21.53 17.05 -0.28
N ILE A 259 -22.11 16.22 0.58
CA ILE A 259 -23.45 15.63 0.37
C ILE A 259 -24.52 16.71 0.36
N PHE A 260 -24.51 17.61 1.34
CA PHE A 260 -25.48 18.70 1.48
C PHE A 260 -25.13 19.94 0.64
N GLY A 261 -24.12 19.86 -0.22
CA GLY A 261 -23.79 20.95 -1.16
C GLY A 261 -24.88 21.13 -2.23
N PHE A 262 -25.50 22.30 -2.26
CA PHE A 262 -26.66 22.59 -3.12
C PHE A 262 -26.31 23.01 -4.57
N ASN A 263 -25.06 22.88 -5.00
CA ASN A 263 -24.67 23.25 -6.36
C ASN A 263 -25.20 22.27 -7.40
N LYS A 264 -25.60 22.80 -8.57
CA LYS A 264 -25.91 21.95 -9.72
C LYS A 264 -24.67 21.11 -10.09
N TRP A 265 -24.92 19.84 -10.39
CA TRP A 265 -23.88 18.93 -10.85
C TRP A 265 -23.30 19.39 -12.19
N ASN A 266 -21.99 19.58 -12.23
CA ASN A 266 -21.29 19.74 -13.49
C ASN A 266 -20.86 18.40 -14.07
N TYR A 267 -20.40 18.40 -15.32
CA TYR A 267 -20.03 17.17 -16.00
C TYR A 267 -18.85 16.43 -15.33
N ILE A 268 -17.85 17.17 -14.89
CA ILE A 268 -16.64 16.57 -14.25
C ILE A 268 -16.98 15.96 -12.89
N GLN A 269 -17.89 16.57 -12.14
CA GLN A 269 -18.39 15.98 -10.88
C GLN A 269 -19.07 14.62 -11.11
N LYS A 270 -19.76 14.45 -12.27
CA LYS A 270 -20.32 13.14 -12.64
C LYS A 270 -19.24 12.12 -12.94
N ILE A 271 -18.14 12.51 -13.61
CA ILE A 271 -16.97 11.64 -13.83
C ILE A 271 -16.40 11.22 -12.49
N PHE A 272 -16.18 12.13 -11.55
CA PHE A 272 -15.69 11.77 -10.20
C PHE A 272 -16.61 10.80 -9.47
N LEU A 273 -17.93 10.95 -9.60
CA LEU A 273 -18.90 10.01 -9.02
C LEU A 273 -18.76 8.62 -9.64
N ILE A 274 -18.63 8.54 -10.98
CA ILE A 274 -18.46 7.26 -11.69
C ILE A 274 -17.10 6.61 -11.34
N PHE A 275 -16.05 7.40 -11.07
CA PHE A 275 -14.75 6.88 -10.66
C PHE A 275 -14.62 6.66 -9.14
N SER A 276 -15.72 6.71 -8.40
CA SER A 276 -15.76 6.40 -6.97
C SER A 276 -16.84 5.37 -6.61
N MET A 277 -18.09 5.54 -7.05
CA MET A 277 -19.21 4.71 -6.58
C MET A 277 -19.10 3.23 -6.96
N PRO A 278 -18.74 2.83 -8.20
CA PRO A 278 -18.61 1.42 -8.53
C PRO A 278 -17.60 0.69 -7.62
N ILE A 279 -16.47 1.33 -7.31
CA ILE A 279 -15.43 0.75 -6.45
C ILE A 279 -15.96 0.58 -5.03
N ILE A 280 -16.58 1.63 -4.47
CA ILE A 280 -17.16 1.56 -3.12
C ILE A 280 -18.23 0.47 -3.05
N LEU A 281 -19.07 0.34 -4.07
CA LEU A 281 -20.12 -0.68 -4.12
C LEU A 281 -19.54 -2.10 -4.23
N ILE A 282 -18.51 -2.33 -5.08
CA ILE A 282 -17.84 -3.62 -5.20
C ILE A 282 -17.23 -4.03 -3.85
N VAL A 283 -16.45 -3.14 -3.24
CA VAL A 283 -15.77 -3.44 -1.98
C VAL A 283 -16.76 -3.52 -0.81
N LEU A 284 -17.86 -2.77 -0.83
CA LEU A 284 -18.95 -2.88 0.15
C LEU A 284 -19.62 -4.27 0.08
N VAL A 285 -19.94 -4.74 -1.13
CA VAL A 285 -20.50 -6.08 -1.31
C VAL A 285 -19.53 -7.14 -0.77
N GLU A 286 -18.24 -7.02 -1.08
CA GLU A 286 -17.21 -7.91 -0.58
C GLU A 286 -17.09 -7.85 0.96
N ALA A 287 -17.18 -6.66 1.56
CA ALA A 287 -17.19 -6.49 3.02
C ALA A 287 -18.38 -7.20 3.69
N ILE A 288 -19.57 -7.17 3.05
CA ILE A 288 -20.78 -7.82 3.55
C ILE A 288 -20.68 -9.34 3.42
N ILE A 289 -20.15 -9.85 2.29
CA ILE A 289 -20.20 -11.28 1.95
C ILE A 289 -19.06 -12.07 2.60
N VAL A 290 -17.86 -11.48 2.67
CA VAL A 290 -16.67 -12.14 3.21
C VAL A 290 -16.00 -11.26 4.25
N ARG A 291 -15.18 -10.35 3.82
CA ARG A 291 -14.53 -9.25 4.54
C ARG A 291 -13.81 -8.37 3.53
N ALA A 292 -13.67 -7.09 3.81
CA ALA A 292 -12.80 -6.22 3.03
C ALA A 292 -11.96 -5.33 3.94
N ASN A 293 -10.74 -5.05 3.51
CA ASN A 293 -9.93 -4.03 4.16
C ASN A 293 -10.33 -2.65 3.64
N ALA A 294 -10.36 -1.64 4.50
CA ALA A 294 -10.78 -0.29 4.14
C ALA A 294 -9.99 0.33 2.97
N ASN A 295 -8.68 0.00 2.85
CA ASN A 295 -7.81 0.48 1.78
C ASN A 295 -8.06 -0.18 0.41
N TRP A 296 -8.92 -1.21 0.31
CA TRP A 296 -9.26 -1.81 -0.99
C TRP A 296 -10.04 -0.83 -1.86
N ALA A 297 -10.80 0.08 -1.25
CA ALA A 297 -11.48 1.16 -1.94
C ALA A 297 -10.64 2.46 -2.06
N ALA A 298 -9.34 2.44 -1.74
CA ALA A 298 -8.50 3.64 -1.74
C ALA A 298 -8.52 4.45 -3.06
N PRO A 299 -8.54 3.85 -4.27
CA PRO A 299 -8.66 4.61 -5.52
C PRO A 299 -9.93 5.46 -5.59
N ALA A 300 -11.04 4.99 -5.04
CA ALA A 300 -12.29 5.74 -4.99
C ALA A 300 -12.17 7.03 -4.17
N LEU A 301 -11.34 7.03 -3.11
CA LEU A 301 -11.16 8.19 -2.23
C LEU A 301 -10.57 9.39 -2.94
N ILE A 302 -9.73 9.21 -3.97
CA ILE A 302 -9.19 10.30 -4.79
C ILE A 302 -10.31 11.07 -5.49
N SER A 303 -11.15 10.33 -6.23
CA SER A 303 -12.28 10.91 -6.98
C SER A 303 -13.34 11.48 -6.03
N LEU A 304 -13.62 10.77 -4.95
CA LEU A 304 -14.60 11.19 -3.95
C LEU A 304 -14.12 12.45 -3.18
N PHE A 305 -12.83 12.52 -2.83
CA PHE A 305 -12.25 13.73 -2.26
C PHE A 305 -12.43 14.93 -3.18
N ALA A 306 -12.04 14.81 -4.46
CA ALA A 306 -12.18 15.89 -5.44
C ALA A 306 -13.65 16.32 -5.59
N LEU A 307 -14.57 15.37 -5.70
CA LEU A 307 -16.01 15.62 -5.78
C LEU A 307 -16.51 16.40 -4.56
N LEU A 308 -16.26 15.91 -3.36
CA LEU A 308 -16.74 16.50 -2.11
C LEU A 308 -16.12 17.87 -1.86
N TYR A 309 -14.81 18.02 -2.15
CA TYR A 309 -14.12 19.29 -2.02
C TYR A 309 -14.71 20.39 -2.90
N ILE A 310 -15.07 20.06 -4.15
CA ILE A 310 -15.70 21.02 -5.07
C ILE A 310 -17.12 21.38 -4.59
N ARG A 311 -17.84 20.45 -4.00
CA ARG A 311 -19.24 20.66 -3.59
C ARG A 311 -19.40 21.35 -2.24
N ILE A 312 -18.40 21.30 -1.36
CA ILE A 312 -18.49 21.93 -0.04
C ILE A 312 -18.46 23.46 -0.15
N ASN A 313 -19.61 24.12 0.05
CA ASN A 313 -19.72 25.58 -0.01
C ASN A 313 -19.74 26.24 1.36
N ASN A 314 -20.06 25.50 2.41
CA ASN A 314 -20.18 26.02 3.75
C ASN A 314 -18.80 26.27 4.37
N SER A 315 -18.44 27.52 4.63
CA SER A 315 -17.15 27.91 5.22
C SER A 315 -16.93 27.33 6.62
N PHE A 316 -17.98 27.18 7.41
CA PHE A 316 -17.88 26.55 8.74
C PHE A 316 -17.47 25.08 8.62
N LEU A 317 -18.12 24.31 7.73
CA LEU A 317 -17.78 22.90 7.51
C LEU A 317 -16.38 22.72 6.93
N LYS A 318 -15.91 23.64 6.07
CA LYS A 318 -14.50 23.63 5.59
C LYS A 318 -13.51 23.81 6.74
N ILE A 319 -13.77 24.75 7.64
CA ILE A 319 -12.91 25.00 8.80
C ILE A 319 -13.01 23.84 9.80
N ALA A 320 -14.20 23.34 10.07
CA ALA A 320 -14.40 22.21 10.99
C ALA A 320 -13.68 20.95 10.46
N ASN A 321 -13.76 20.66 9.16
CA ASN A 321 -13.01 19.55 8.55
C ASN A 321 -11.50 19.73 8.68
N TYR A 322 -11.00 20.92 8.39
CA TYR A 322 -9.57 21.20 8.56
C TYR A 322 -9.11 21.00 10.01
N MET A 323 -9.84 21.56 10.98
CA MET A 323 -9.48 21.45 12.41
C MET A 323 -9.53 20.00 12.89
N PHE A 324 -10.57 19.26 12.52
CA PHE A 324 -10.69 17.83 12.85
C PHE A 324 -9.49 17.05 12.31
N ASN A 325 -9.21 17.19 11.02
CA ASN A 325 -8.12 16.47 10.36
C ASN A 325 -6.75 16.86 10.96
N PHE A 326 -6.52 18.15 11.23
CA PHE A 326 -5.30 18.62 11.86
C PHE A 326 -5.07 18.00 13.24
N ILE A 327 -6.12 17.93 14.07
CA ILE A 327 -6.05 17.31 15.40
C ILE A 327 -5.76 15.82 15.28
N VAL A 328 -6.42 15.10 14.35
CA VAL A 328 -6.17 13.66 14.10
C VAL A 328 -4.72 13.43 13.68
N CYS A 329 -4.19 14.24 12.75
CA CYS A 329 -2.77 14.18 12.34
C CYS A 329 -1.83 14.41 13.52
N LEU A 330 -2.09 15.45 14.31
CA LEU A 330 -1.26 15.81 15.46
C LEU A 330 -1.21 14.67 16.48
N ILE A 331 -2.37 14.11 16.85
CA ILE A 331 -2.46 12.98 17.78
C ILE A 331 -1.66 11.78 17.24
N LEU A 332 -1.84 11.42 15.96
CA LEU A 332 -1.12 10.31 15.34
C LEU A 332 0.40 10.52 15.41
N PHE A 333 0.88 11.71 15.06
CA PHE A 333 2.33 12.00 15.05
C PHE A 333 2.92 11.98 16.44
N VAL A 334 2.20 12.50 17.45
CA VAL A 334 2.61 12.42 18.84
C VAL A 334 2.64 10.97 19.32
N MET A 335 1.62 10.17 19.03
CA MET A 335 1.59 8.74 19.39
C MET A 335 2.77 7.96 18.78
N ILE A 336 3.10 8.22 17.51
CA ILE A 336 4.25 7.59 16.85
C ILE A 336 5.56 8.07 17.50
N GLY A 337 5.76 9.36 17.69
CA GLY A 337 7.00 9.91 18.25
C GLY A 337 7.27 9.46 19.68
N MET A 338 6.22 9.28 20.48
CA MET A 338 6.30 8.75 21.85
C MET A 338 6.34 7.20 21.90
N SER A 339 6.26 6.53 20.76
CA SER A 339 6.09 5.06 20.69
C SER A 339 4.97 4.57 21.61
N TYR A 340 3.82 5.27 21.58
CA TYR A 340 2.73 5.05 22.50
C TYR A 340 2.23 3.60 22.48
N PRO A 341 2.23 2.87 23.61
CA PRO A 341 1.85 1.47 23.67
C PRO A 341 0.35 1.32 23.37
N SER A 342 0.03 0.75 22.23
CA SER A 342 -1.36 0.50 21.81
C SER A 342 -1.40 -0.72 20.91
N LYS A 343 -2.48 -1.50 21.00
CA LYS A 343 -2.72 -2.68 20.14
C LYS A 343 -2.57 -2.37 18.63
N ILE A 344 -2.80 -1.12 18.22
CA ILE A 344 -2.64 -0.67 16.84
C ILE A 344 -1.16 -0.77 16.40
N PHE A 345 -0.23 -0.54 17.32
CA PHE A 345 1.21 -0.52 17.06
C PHE A 345 1.94 -1.80 17.50
N ASP A 346 1.24 -2.80 18.06
CA ASP A 346 1.88 -4.06 18.50
C ASP A 346 2.72 -4.68 17.37
N ARG A 347 2.21 -4.66 16.13
CA ARG A 347 2.87 -5.26 14.96
C ARG A 347 4.19 -4.61 14.54
N ILE A 348 4.51 -3.45 15.08
CA ILE A 348 5.74 -2.70 14.77
C ILE A 348 6.58 -2.43 16.03
N SER A 349 6.26 -3.07 17.15
CA SER A 349 6.90 -2.81 18.44
C SER A 349 7.78 -3.98 18.86
N GLY A 350 9.04 -3.71 19.21
CA GLY A 350 9.96 -4.67 19.82
C GLY A 350 10.61 -5.69 18.87
N ILE A 351 10.49 -5.48 17.55
CA ILE A 351 11.10 -6.38 16.55
C ILE A 351 12.63 -6.30 16.62
N ASN A 352 13.19 -5.10 16.76
CA ASN A 352 14.64 -4.91 16.85
C ASN A 352 15.21 -5.60 18.10
N ASP A 353 14.57 -5.42 19.26
CA ASP A 353 15.01 -6.09 20.51
C ASP A 353 14.95 -7.60 20.37
N TYR A 354 13.91 -8.12 19.73
CA TYR A 354 13.78 -9.55 19.44
C TYR A 354 14.92 -10.03 18.52
N ALA A 355 15.18 -9.32 17.43
CA ALA A 355 16.23 -9.64 16.46
C ALA A 355 17.61 -9.68 17.12
N LEU A 356 17.94 -8.68 17.95
CA LEU A 356 19.20 -8.63 18.68
C LEU A 356 19.35 -9.77 19.69
N LYS A 357 18.27 -10.15 20.40
CA LYS A 357 18.28 -11.30 21.31
C LYS A 357 18.50 -12.63 20.59
N ILE A 358 17.87 -12.82 19.42
CA ILE A 358 18.11 -14.00 18.57
C ILE A 358 19.58 -14.04 18.13
N TYR A 359 20.11 -12.91 17.66
CA TYR A 359 21.49 -12.80 17.18
C TYR A 359 22.52 -13.13 18.28
N SER A 360 22.27 -12.71 19.53
CA SER A 360 23.18 -12.90 20.67
C SER A 360 22.92 -14.17 21.47
N GLY A 361 21.87 -14.95 21.17
CA GLY A 361 21.37 -16.02 22.02
C GLY A 361 21.89 -17.43 21.68
N SER A 362 22.82 -17.59 20.73
CA SER A 362 23.43 -18.91 20.43
C SER A 362 24.43 -19.31 21.48
N SER A 363 24.43 -20.62 21.83
CA SER A 363 25.41 -21.24 22.75
C SER A 363 26.86 -21.16 22.25
N ASP A 364 27.04 -21.10 20.91
CA ASP A 364 28.35 -21.10 20.23
C ASP A 364 28.87 -19.70 19.85
N GLY A 365 28.21 -18.63 20.36
CA GLY A 365 28.58 -17.23 20.04
C GLY A 365 27.62 -16.57 19.03
N VAL A 366 28.11 -16.11 17.87
CA VAL A 366 27.32 -15.36 16.89
C VAL A 366 26.59 -16.32 15.95
N VAL A 367 25.25 -16.18 15.86
CA VAL A 367 24.41 -16.92 14.90
C VAL A 367 24.80 -16.54 13.48
N LYS A 368 25.14 -17.52 12.63
CA LYS A 368 25.43 -17.33 11.19
C LYS A 368 24.25 -17.66 10.29
N ASN A 369 23.43 -18.64 10.68
CA ASN A 369 22.31 -19.11 9.86
C ASN A 369 21.02 -19.05 10.67
N ILE A 370 19.98 -18.43 10.13
CA ILE A 370 18.65 -18.33 10.74
C ILE A 370 17.62 -18.88 9.76
N VAL A 371 16.82 -19.83 10.25
CA VAL A 371 15.70 -20.43 9.51
C VAL A 371 14.39 -19.93 10.12
N VAL A 372 13.52 -19.33 9.31
CA VAL A 372 12.28 -18.69 9.81
C VAL A 372 11.08 -19.20 9.03
N SER A 373 10.08 -19.73 9.75
CA SER A 373 8.87 -20.31 9.13
C SER A 373 7.79 -19.28 8.76
N ASP A 374 7.85 -18.04 9.28
CA ASP A 374 6.91 -16.97 8.98
C ASP A 374 7.54 -15.93 8.03
N ARG A 375 6.86 -15.62 6.91
CA ARG A 375 7.39 -14.71 5.87
C ARG A 375 7.59 -13.26 6.32
N LEU A 376 6.71 -12.76 7.20
CA LEU A 376 6.79 -11.37 7.67
C LEU A 376 7.90 -11.22 8.70
N LEU A 377 8.04 -12.21 9.60
CA LEU A 377 9.15 -12.26 10.54
C LEU A 377 10.48 -12.46 9.83
N PHE A 378 10.54 -13.33 8.81
CA PHE A 378 11.71 -13.50 7.94
C PHE A 378 12.18 -12.16 7.39
N SER A 379 11.25 -11.39 6.81
CA SER A 379 11.57 -10.07 6.22
C SER A 379 11.99 -9.05 7.28
N SER A 380 11.31 -9.04 8.43
CA SER A 380 11.62 -8.12 9.51
C SER A 380 13.01 -8.38 10.10
N LEU A 381 13.37 -9.65 10.33
CA LEU A 381 14.69 -10.02 10.84
C LEU A 381 15.80 -9.69 9.84
N ASN A 382 15.58 -9.95 8.54
CA ASN A 382 16.52 -9.54 7.50
C ASN A 382 16.75 -8.02 7.50
N PHE A 383 15.71 -7.22 7.73
CA PHE A 383 15.84 -5.77 7.81
C PHE A 383 16.58 -5.32 9.07
N GLU A 384 16.22 -5.83 10.23
CA GLU A 384 16.82 -5.42 11.51
C GLU A 384 18.28 -5.87 11.64
N LEU A 385 18.63 -7.03 11.08
CA LEU A 385 19.98 -7.61 11.12
C LEU A 385 20.77 -7.41 9.80
N ARG A 386 20.34 -6.50 8.92
CA ARG A 386 20.93 -6.26 7.59
C ARG A 386 22.41 -5.89 7.58
N ASP A 387 22.93 -5.38 8.69
CA ASP A 387 24.34 -5.00 8.86
C ASP A 387 25.17 -6.13 9.51
N LYS A 388 24.57 -7.31 9.68
CA LYS A 388 25.20 -8.50 10.24
C LYS A 388 25.47 -9.53 9.14
N ASP A 389 26.51 -10.31 9.30
CA ASP A 389 26.86 -11.41 8.39
C ASP A 389 26.03 -12.67 8.77
N ILE A 390 24.78 -12.74 8.28
CA ILE A 390 23.82 -13.78 8.60
C ILE A 390 23.11 -14.24 7.32
N ASN A 391 23.03 -15.56 7.15
CA ASN A 391 22.23 -16.18 6.12
C ASN A 391 20.82 -16.47 6.64
N PHE A 392 19.80 -16.11 5.88
CA PHE A 392 18.41 -16.38 6.19
C PHE A 392 17.82 -17.39 5.22
N TYR A 393 17.13 -18.38 5.76
CA TYR A 393 16.49 -19.44 4.99
C TYR A 393 15.02 -19.61 5.39
N MET A 394 14.20 -20.03 4.40
CA MET A 394 12.80 -20.38 4.61
C MET A 394 12.65 -21.90 4.48
N PRO A 395 12.00 -22.60 5.42
CA PRO A 395 11.73 -24.02 5.27
C PRO A 395 10.87 -24.28 4.03
N HIS A 396 11.35 -25.17 3.15
CA HIS A 396 10.62 -25.59 1.96
C HIS A 396 11.11 -26.98 1.52
N LYS A 397 10.20 -27.95 1.55
CA LYS A 397 10.44 -29.27 1.00
C LYS A 397 10.12 -29.24 -0.51
N GLU A 398 10.99 -29.83 -1.31
CA GLU A 398 10.78 -29.95 -2.75
C GLU A 398 9.46 -30.68 -3.06
N GLY A 399 8.62 -30.08 -3.92
CA GLY A 399 7.28 -30.58 -4.22
C GLY A 399 6.15 -30.05 -3.36
N ASP A 400 6.45 -29.36 -2.23
CA ASP A 400 5.42 -28.71 -1.43
C ASP A 400 4.94 -27.40 -2.11
N GLU A 401 3.73 -26.97 -1.75
CA GLU A 401 3.14 -25.73 -2.25
C GLU A 401 3.98 -24.50 -1.88
N ILE A 402 4.20 -23.62 -2.86
CA ILE A 402 4.86 -22.36 -2.67
C ILE A 402 3.86 -21.36 -2.08
N THR A 403 3.97 -21.06 -0.80
CA THR A 403 3.05 -20.18 -0.05
C THR A 403 3.58 -18.77 0.16
N ASN A 404 4.83 -18.51 -0.20
CA ASN A 404 5.45 -17.18 -0.16
C ASN A 404 6.70 -17.10 -1.05
N HIS A 405 7.15 -15.88 -1.35
CA HIS A 405 8.29 -15.60 -2.24
C HIS A 405 9.62 -16.20 -1.74
N PHE A 406 9.84 -16.26 -0.43
CA PHE A 406 11.12 -16.70 0.13
C PHE A 406 11.34 -18.22 0.04
N LYS A 407 10.27 -19.00 -0.17
CA LYS A 407 10.39 -20.40 -0.55
C LYS A 407 10.97 -20.59 -1.96
N ILE A 408 10.91 -19.55 -2.79
CA ILE A 408 11.49 -19.58 -4.15
C ILE A 408 12.96 -19.14 -4.10
N VAL A 409 13.24 -18.01 -3.44
CA VAL A 409 14.55 -17.34 -3.52
C VAL A 409 15.52 -17.71 -2.41
N SER A 410 15.05 -18.19 -1.27
CA SER A 410 15.88 -18.54 -0.10
C SER A 410 15.43 -19.85 0.58
N PRO A 411 15.19 -20.95 -0.17
CA PRO A 411 14.78 -22.21 0.42
C PRO A 411 15.93 -22.81 1.26
N LEU A 412 15.59 -23.44 2.38
CA LEU A 412 16.55 -24.20 3.17
C LEU A 412 16.90 -25.50 2.43
N ASN A 413 18.18 -25.69 2.13
CA ASN A 413 18.66 -26.87 1.44
C ASN A 413 18.50 -28.12 2.35
N LYS A 414 17.95 -29.20 1.79
CA LYS A 414 17.77 -30.47 2.49
C LYS A 414 19.09 -31.12 2.98
N ASN A 415 20.21 -30.83 2.32
CA ASN A 415 21.54 -31.34 2.61
C ASN A 415 22.41 -30.37 3.44
N ILE A 416 21.77 -29.37 4.09
CA ILE A 416 22.52 -28.46 4.99
C ILE A 416 23.16 -29.27 6.12
N ASN A 417 24.40 -28.93 6.47
CA ASN A 417 25.19 -29.56 7.55
C ASN A 417 25.76 -28.50 8.51
N GLU A 418 25.32 -27.25 8.40
CA GLU A 418 25.73 -26.17 9.28
C GLU A 418 24.68 -25.92 10.35
N ASN A 419 25.12 -25.65 11.58
CA ASN A 419 24.23 -25.29 12.67
C ASN A 419 23.44 -24.02 12.34
N PHE A 420 22.18 -23.97 12.76
CA PHE A 420 21.31 -22.81 12.58
C PHE A 420 20.32 -22.63 13.72
N THR A 421 19.80 -21.40 13.85
CA THR A 421 18.66 -21.11 14.73
C THR A 421 17.36 -21.21 13.94
N LEU A 422 16.46 -22.10 14.36
CA LEU A 422 15.12 -22.27 13.81
C LEU A 422 14.12 -21.42 14.60
N ILE A 423 13.37 -20.55 13.91
CA ILE A 423 12.22 -19.82 14.45
C ILE A 423 10.97 -20.36 13.77
N GLY A 424 10.31 -21.32 14.41
CA GLY A 424 9.21 -22.07 13.81
C GLY A 424 8.85 -23.30 14.63
N SER A 425 8.57 -24.41 13.93
CA SER A 425 8.32 -25.73 14.52
C SER A 425 9.37 -26.72 14.05
N PRO A 426 9.82 -27.69 14.90
CA PRO A 426 10.68 -28.79 14.44
C PRO A 426 10.11 -29.57 13.25
N SER A 427 8.78 -29.61 13.10
CA SER A 427 8.12 -30.24 11.95
C SER A 427 8.42 -29.53 10.61
N ASP A 428 8.80 -28.27 10.65
CA ASP A 428 9.06 -27.48 9.43
C ASP A 428 10.36 -27.93 8.72
N ILE A 429 11.23 -28.66 9.43
CA ILE A 429 12.55 -29.12 8.95
C ILE A 429 12.68 -30.65 8.88
N ASN A 430 11.61 -31.44 9.07
CA ASN A 430 11.62 -32.89 9.06
C ASN A 430 12.09 -33.53 7.72
N TYR A 431 12.25 -32.74 6.68
CA TYR A 431 12.70 -33.17 5.35
C TYR A 431 14.23 -33.14 5.20
N LEU A 432 14.96 -32.64 6.20
CA LEU A 432 16.42 -32.65 6.17
C LEU A 432 16.96 -34.07 6.21
N GLU A 433 18.00 -34.34 5.42
CA GLU A 433 18.54 -35.66 5.21
C GLU A 433 19.66 -36.02 6.21
N ASN A 434 20.36 -35.01 6.76
CA ASN A 434 21.44 -35.22 7.73
C ASN A 434 20.90 -35.36 9.13
N GLU A 435 21.63 -36.12 10.00
CA GLU A 435 21.30 -36.25 11.40
C GLU A 435 21.53 -34.95 12.17
N TYR A 436 20.56 -34.55 12.97
CA TYR A 436 20.61 -33.33 13.75
C TYR A 436 19.88 -33.46 15.08
N LYS A 437 20.28 -32.64 16.05
CA LYS A 437 19.59 -32.45 17.33
C LYS A 437 18.87 -31.11 17.36
N VAL A 438 17.67 -31.09 17.91
CA VAL A 438 16.86 -29.86 18.10
C VAL A 438 16.78 -29.55 19.58
N LEU A 439 17.32 -28.43 19.97
CA LEU A 439 17.33 -27.97 21.37
C LEU A 439 16.44 -26.71 21.45
N LYS A 440 15.36 -26.79 22.25
CA LYS A 440 14.50 -25.62 22.48
C LYS A 440 15.24 -24.62 23.35
N ILE A 441 15.32 -23.36 22.88
CA ILE A 441 15.89 -22.26 23.64
C ILE A 441 14.80 -21.28 24.07
N ASN A 442 15.13 -20.38 25.00
CA ASN A 442 14.16 -19.45 25.55
C ASN A 442 13.74 -18.42 24.46
N SER A 443 12.46 -18.43 24.10
CA SER A 443 11.93 -17.55 23.08
C SER A 443 11.68 -16.15 23.65
N PRO A 444 12.27 -15.09 23.09
CA PRO A 444 11.96 -13.73 23.51
C PRO A 444 10.49 -13.36 23.27
N ASP A 445 9.98 -12.31 23.92
CA ASP A 445 8.59 -11.86 23.77
C ASP A 445 8.29 -11.42 22.33
N GLN A 446 7.14 -11.86 21.79
CA GLN A 446 6.72 -11.68 20.38
C GLN A 446 5.33 -11.07 20.30
N LYS A 447 5.16 -9.81 20.73
CA LYS A 447 3.87 -9.09 20.62
C LYS A 447 3.51 -8.72 19.17
N PHE A 448 4.50 -8.62 18.31
CA PHE A 448 4.37 -8.21 16.91
C PHE A 448 3.86 -9.30 15.96
N THR A 449 3.86 -10.57 16.37
CA THR A 449 3.36 -11.68 15.56
C THR A 449 1.93 -12.07 15.96
N LYS A 450 1.13 -12.52 14.98
CA LYS A 450 -0.20 -13.08 15.26
C LYS A 450 -0.11 -14.44 15.95
N ARG A 451 0.93 -15.23 15.64
CA ARG A 451 1.20 -16.56 16.18
C ARG A 451 2.60 -16.55 16.78
N LYS A 452 2.70 -16.95 18.03
CA LYS A 452 4.00 -17.13 18.67
C LYS A 452 4.74 -18.28 18.00
N LEU A 453 6.01 -18.06 17.69
CA LEU A 453 6.91 -19.06 17.15
C LEU A 453 7.95 -19.39 18.21
N ASP A 454 8.17 -20.67 18.43
CA ASP A 454 9.24 -21.14 19.30
C ASP A 454 10.61 -20.98 18.61
N VAL A 455 11.64 -20.91 19.42
CA VAL A 455 13.02 -20.78 18.95
C VAL A 455 13.80 -22.06 19.36
N TYR A 456 14.53 -22.60 18.40
CA TYR A 456 15.34 -23.80 18.59
C TYR A 456 16.73 -23.59 18.03
N GLU A 457 17.71 -24.21 18.66
CA GLU A 457 19.02 -24.40 18.08
C GLU A 457 19.06 -25.78 17.43
N VAL A 458 19.48 -25.83 16.18
CA VAL A 458 19.64 -27.07 15.40
C VAL A 458 21.12 -27.31 15.19
N VAL A 459 21.60 -28.41 15.73
CA VAL A 459 23.02 -28.79 15.75
C VAL A 459 23.17 -30.07 14.96
N PHE A 460 24.06 -30.09 13.98
CA PHE A 460 24.42 -31.26 13.20
C PHE A 460 25.53 -32.03 13.91
N GLU A 461 25.49 -33.35 13.82
CA GLU A 461 26.48 -34.26 14.42
C GLU A 461 27.72 -34.45 13.54
#